data_78a53513c998415ac9dadf3c7f8c4b6e
#
_entry.id   78a53513c998415ac9dadf3c7f8c4b6e
#
_cell.length_a   1.000
_cell.length_b   1.000
_cell.length_c   1.000
_cell.angle_alpha   90.00
_cell.angle_beta   90.00
_cell.angle_gamma   90.00
#
_symmetry.space_group_name_H-M   'P 1'
#
loop_
_entity.id
_entity.type
_entity.pdbx_description
1 polymer ?
#
loop_
_entity_poly.entity_id
_entity_poly.type
_entity_poly.pdbx_seq_one_letter_code
_entity_poly.pdbx_strand_id
1 'polypeptide(L)'
;MLSPPRAFPGGPRTRVGFLLVVAVGAFLVRAWWQVGLIGLVMMAAWLGLGLGARRLVRQVSKLVPLSLVIVLGYALFAEDPATDRWVTLDLRWFDLRLNQSGALTGLAMALRILAVVTASHVARTGDTRALAHGLRGLGMPKLAAIAIDATLALLD
;
A
#
# COMPACT_ATOMS: atom_id res chain seq x y z
N MET A 1 -30.15 0.36 -1.98
CA MET A 1 -29.57 1.71 -1.92
C MET A 1 -28.33 1.64 -1.05
N LEU A 2 -27.12 1.83 -1.59
CA LEU A 2 -25.90 1.87 -0.80
C LEU A 2 -25.82 3.27 -0.15
N SER A 3 -25.69 3.29 1.17
CA SER A 3 -25.49 4.56 1.89
C SER A 3 -24.28 5.30 1.31
N PRO A 4 -24.28 6.63 1.23
CA PRO A 4 -23.13 7.39 0.75
C PRO A 4 -21.91 7.08 1.62
N PRO A 5 -20.69 7.05 1.02
CA PRO A 5 -19.47 6.78 1.77
C PRO A 5 -19.31 7.84 2.87
N ARG A 6 -19.00 7.39 4.06
CA ARG A 6 -18.73 8.29 5.20
C ARG A 6 -17.44 9.04 4.94
N ALA A 7 -17.45 10.36 5.13
CA ALA A 7 -16.21 11.14 5.05
C ALA A 7 -15.22 10.70 6.12
N PHE A 8 -13.93 10.77 5.79
CA PHE A 8 -12.86 10.49 6.77
C PHE A 8 -13.01 11.43 7.98
N PRO A 9 -13.02 10.91 9.21
CA PRO A 9 -13.11 11.74 10.40
C PRO A 9 -11.82 12.56 10.57
N GLY A 10 -11.92 13.88 10.43
CA GLY A 10 -10.80 14.78 10.66
C GLY A 10 -10.52 15.77 9.54
N GLY A 11 -9.75 16.81 9.87
CA GLY A 11 -9.36 17.88 8.96
C GLY A 11 -8.26 17.46 7.98
N PRO A 12 -7.90 18.33 7.02
CA PRO A 12 -6.88 18.05 6.00
C PRO A 12 -5.51 17.65 6.59
N ARG A 13 -5.11 18.27 7.71
CA ARG A 13 -3.84 17.99 8.40
C ARG A 13 -3.82 16.58 9.02
N THR A 14 -4.95 16.14 9.58
CA THR A 14 -5.06 14.80 10.19
C THR A 14 -4.99 13.70 9.14
N ARG A 15 -5.47 13.93 7.93
CA ARG A 15 -5.37 13.00 6.80
C ARG A 15 -3.94 12.79 6.35
N VAL A 16 -3.17 13.88 6.24
CA VAL A 16 -1.73 13.80 5.91
C VAL A 16 -0.96 13.11 7.03
N GLY A 17 -1.23 13.49 8.31
CA GLY A 17 -0.62 12.83 9.47
C GLY A 17 -0.92 11.33 9.51
N PHE A 18 -2.16 10.93 9.28
CA PHE A 18 -2.57 9.53 9.18
C PHE A 18 -1.78 8.77 8.10
N LEU A 19 -1.68 9.34 6.88
CA LEU A 19 -0.90 8.72 5.80
C LEU A 19 0.57 8.57 6.16
N LEU A 20 1.15 9.60 6.78
CA LEU A 20 2.55 9.58 7.18
C LEU A 20 2.79 8.51 8.25
N VAL A 21 1.91 8.41 9.25
CA VAL A 21 1.99 7.40 10.30
C VAL A 21 1.88 5.99 9.71
N VAL A 22 0.92 5.75 8.81
CA VAL A 22 0.77 4.44 8.17
C VAL A 22 1.97 4.11 7.29
N ALA A 23 2.45 5.07 6.49
CA ALA A 23 3.59 4.86 5.61
C ALA A 23 4.85 4.57 6.43
N VAL A 24 5.20 5.44 7.39
CA VAL A 24 6.38 5.25 8.23
C VAL A 24 6.25 3.96 9.05
N GLY A 25 5.09 3.70 9.67
CA GLY A 25 4.82 2.49 10.42
C GLY A 25 5.00 1.22 9.59
N ALA A 26 4.48 1.20 8.35
CA ALA A 26 4.64 0.06 7.46
C ALA A 26 6.10 -0.21 7.07
N PHE A 27 6.96 0.83 7.02
CA PHE A 27 8.38 0.67 6.70
C PHE A 27 9.26 0.37 7.93
N LEU A 28 8.89 0.85 9.12
CA LEU A 28 9.61 0.55 10.37
C LEU A 28 9.43 -0.91 10.81
N VAL A 29 8.29 -1.48 10.51
CA VAL A 29 7.96 -2.86 10.88
C VAL A 29 8.72 -3.84 10.00
N ARG A 30 9.46 -4.79 10.61
CA ARG A 30 10.29 -5.76 9.89
C ARG A 30 9.56 -7.06 9.57
N ALA A 31 8.70 -7.53 10.47
CA ALA A 31 8.03 -8.81 10.31
C ALA A 31 6.88 -8.73 9.29
N TRP A 32 6.85 -9.65 8.34
CA TRP A 32 5.84 -9.70 7.27
C TRP A 32 4.40 -9.78 7.80
N TRP A 33 4.17 -10.51 8.89
CA TRP A 33 2.84 -10.65 9.50
C TRP A 33 2.32 -9.34 10.13
N GLN A 34 3.23 -8.52 10.69
CA GLN A 34 2.87 -7.21 11.26
C GLN A 34 2.48 -6.23 10.14
N VAL A 35 3.18 -6.27 9.01
CA VAL A 35 2.80 -5.49 7.82
C VAL A 35 1.45 -5.97 7.28
N GLY A 36 1.22 -7.29 7.27
CA GLY A 36 -0.08 -7.88 6.93
C GLY A 36 -1.21 -7.39 7.84
N LEU A 37 -0.95 -7.26 9.15
CA LEU A 37 -1.91 -6.72 10.10
C LEU A 37 -2.26 -5.25 9.81
N ILE A 38 -1.26 -4.42 9.50
CA ILE A 38 -1.50 -3.02 9.08
C ILE A 38 -2.38 -3.00 7.82
N GLY A 39 -2.09 -3.82 6.82
CA GLY A 39 -2.90 -3.95 5.62
C GLY A 39 -4.35 -4.36 5.92
N LEU A 40 -4.53 -5.33 6.82
CA LEU A 40 -5.86 -5.80 7.24
C LEU A 40 -6.66 -4.68 7.94
N VAL A 41 -6.01 -3.93 8.84
CA VAL A 41 -6.64 -2.78 9.52
C VAL A 41 -7.05 -1.71 8.50
N MET A 42 -6.21 -1.45 7.48
CA MET A 42 -6.55 -0.50 6.41
C MET A 42 -7.72 -0.99 5.55
N MET A 43 -7.79 -2.28 5.25
CA MET A 43 -8.93 -2.88 4.54
C MET A 43 -10.22 -2.81 5.38
N ALA A 44 -10.13 -3.07 6.67
CA ALA A 44 -11.26 -2.93 7.59
C ALA A 44 -11.74 -1.47 7.68
N ALA A 45 -10.82 -0.50 7.75
CA ALA A 45 -11.15 0.93 7.71
C ALA A 45 -11.84 1.32 6.39
N TRP A 46 -11.38 0.78 5.26
CA TRP A 46 -12.03 0.97 3.96
C TRP A 46 -13.49 0.50 3.96
N LEU A 47 -13.73 -0.71 4.45
CA LEU A 47 -15.08 -1.27 4.53
C LEU A 47 -15.96 -0.50 5.52
N GLY A 48 -15.41 -0.09 6.67
CA GLY A 48 -16.11 0.70 7.69
C GLY A 48 -16.54 2.09 7.21
N LEU A 49 -15.77 2.69 6.29
CA LEU A 49 -16.13 3.95 5.63
C LEU A 49 -17.15 3.78 4.49
N GLY A 50 -17.56 2.56 4.18
CA GLY A 50 -18.56 2.28 3.15
C GLY A 50 -18.08 2.49 1.71
N LEU A 51 -16.76 2.44 1.47
CA LEU A 51 -16.16 2.60 0.13
C LEU A 51 -16.48 1.45 -0.83
N GLY A 52 -17.06 0.36 -0.30
CA GLY A 52 -17.54 -0.79 -1.06
C GLY A 52 -16.45 -1.84 -1.34
N ALA A 53 -16.77 -3.10 -1.02
CA ALA A 53 -15.86 -4.24 -1.20
C ALA A 53 -15.45 -4.44 -2.67
N ARG A 54 -16.35 -4.21 -3.61
CA ARG A 54 -16.05 -4.36 -5.06
C ARG A 54 -14.96 -3.40 -5.53
N ARG A 55 -14.92 -2.18 -4.99
CA ARG A 55 -13.86 -1.20 -5.30
C ARG A 55 -12.54 -1.64 -4.68
N LEU A 56 -12.57 -2.16 -3.44
CA LEU A 56 -11.38 -2.69 -2.77
C LEU A 56 -10.78 -3.85 -3.57
N VAL A 57 -11.59 -4.84 -3.95
CA VAL A 57 -11.14 -5.99 -4.76
C VAL A 57 -10.54 -5.51 -6.07
N ARG A 58 -11.18 -4.58 -6.78
CA ARG A 58 -10.66 -4.01 -8.03
C ARG A 58 -9.31 -3.29 -7.81
N GLN A 59 -9.16 -2.59 -6.71
CA GLN A 59 -7.89 -1.90 -6.38
C GLN A 59 -6.79 -2.90 -6.07
N VAL A 60 -7.09 -3.91 -5.25
CA VAL A 60 -6.15 -4.99 -4.92
C VAL A 60 -5.76 -5.76 -6.18
N SER A 61 -6.71 -6.12 -7.04
CA SER A 61 -6.43 -6.88 -8.27
C SER A 61 -5.50 -6.12 -9.24
N LYS A 62 -5.56 -4.79 -9.28
CA LYS A 62 -4.61 -3.98 -10.07
C LYS A 62 -3.18 -4.05 -9.53
N LEU A 63 -3.01 -4.29 -8.22
CA LEU A 63 -1.70 -4.40 -7.59
C LEU A 63 -1.14 -5.83 -7.63
N VAL A 64 -1.97 -6.83 -7.91
CA VAL A 64 -1.54 -8.24 -7.98
C VAL A 64 -0.36 -8.45 -8.94
N PRO A 65 -0.39 -7.97 -10.21
CA PRO A 65 0.74 -8.20 -11.12
C PRO A 65 2.03 -7.56 -10.62
N LEU A 66 1.96 -6.35 -10.08
CA LEU A 66 3.12 -5.69 -9.46
C LEU A 66 3.64 -6.48 -8.26
N SER A 67 2.73 -6.92 -7.38
CA SER A 67 3.07 -7.72 -6.20
C SER A 67 3.74 -9.05 -6.59
N LEU A 68 3.24 -9.70 -7.64
CA LEU A 68 3.81 -10.94 -8.17
C LEU A 68 5.24 -10.72 -8.66
N VAL A 69 5.47 -9.66 -9.44
CA VAL A 69 6.81 -9.31 -9.94
C VAL A 69 7.77 -9.05 -8.79
N ILE A 70 7.34 -8.33 -7.75
CA ILE A 70 8.16 -8.05 -6.57
C ILE A 70 8.49 -9.36 -5.84
N VAL A 71 7.49 -10.19 -5.54
CA VAL A 71 7.70 -11.45 -4.81
C VAL A 71 8.62 -12.40 -5.58
N LEU A 72 8.37 -12.57 -6.88
CA LEU A 72 9.21 -13.41 -7.73
C LEU A 72 10.63 -12.85 -7.88
N GLY A 73 10.77 -11.53 -8.03
CA GLY A 73 12.08 -10.88 -8.09
C GLY A 73 12.89 -11.15 -6.83
N TYR A 74 12.31 -10.97 -5.66
CA TYR A 74 13.00 -11.29 -4.40
C TYR A 74 13.24 -12.79 -4.23
N ALA A 75 12.32 -13.66 -4.64
CA ALA A 75 12.48 -15.10 -4.55
C ALA A 75 13.61 -15.66 -5.45
N LEU A 76 13.87 -15.00 -6.58
CA LEU A 76 14.87 -15.44 -7.56
C LEU A 76 16.23 -14.76 -7.37
N PHE A 77 16.26 -13.50 -6.96
CA PHE A 77 17.46 -12.65 -7.00
C PHE A 77 17.93 -12.16 -5.63
N ALA A 78 17.14 -12.36 -4.55
CA ALA A 78 17.60 -11.95 -3.23
C ALA A 78 18.67 -12.94 -2.73
N GLU A 79 19.82 -12.43 -2.38
CA GLU A 79 20.92 -13.18 -1.78
C GLU A 79 21.25 -12.56 -0.42
N ASP A 80 20.96 -13.29 0.64
CA ASP A 80 21.40 -12.99 2.00
C ASP A 80 21.95 -14.27 2.63
N PRO A 81 23.27 -14.46 2.62
CA PRO A 81 23.91 -15.69 3.08
C PRO A 81 23.55 -16.10 4.51
N ALA A 82 23.09 -15.13 5.33
CA ALA A 82 22.75 -15.38 6.74
C ALA A 82 21.33 -15.97 6.93
N THR A 83 20.42 -15.72 5.99
CA THR A 83 18.98 -16.06 6.15
C THR A 83 18.41 -16.89 5.01
N ASP A 84 19.19 -17.14 3.97
CA ASP A 84 18.72 -17.82 2.76
C ASP A 84 18.30 -19.26 3.02
N ARG A 85 17.08 -19.57 2.61
CA ARG A 85 16.53 -20.93 2.56
C ARG A 85 16.12 -21.22 1.13
N TRP A 86 16.97 -21.97 0.44
CA TRP A 86 16.72 -22.35 -0.93
C TRP A 86 15.87 -23.61 -1.01
N VAL A 87 14.79 -23.54 -1.77
CA VAL A 87 13.95 -24.68 -2.12
C VAL A 87 14.10 -24.92 -3.61
N THR A 88 14.52 -26.12 -3.98
CA THR A 88 14.62 -26.53 -5.37
C THR A 88 13.28 -27.15 -5.78
N LEU A 89 12.61 -26.56 -6.75
CA LEU A 89 11.45 -27.15 -7.40
C LEU A 89 11.95 -27.88 -8.65
N ASP A 90 11.94 -29.19 -8.58
CA ASP A 90 12.25 -30.06 -9.72
C ASP A 90 11.04 -30.04 -10.69
N LEU A 91 11.13 -29.15 -11.68
CA LEU A 91 10.19 -29.16 -12.81
C LEU A 91 10.82 -30.03 -13.90
N ARG A 92 10.14 -31.07 -14.33
CA ARG A 92 10.52 -32.09 -15.32
C ARG A 92 11.45 -31.61 -16.46
N TRP A 93 11.57 -30.31 -16.68
CA TRP A 93 12.35 -29.69 -17.75
C TRP A 93 13.49 -28.79 -17.25
N PHE A 94 13.43 -28.30 -16.01
CA PHE A 94 14.47 -27.47 -15.38
C PHE A 94 14.27 -27.38 -13.86
N ASP A 95 15.36 -27.22 -13.16
CA ASP A 95 15.37 -27.03 -11.69
C ASP A 95 15.26 -25.54 -11.38
N LEU A 96 14.14 -25.15 -10.76
CA LEU A 96 13.94 -23.79 -10.30
C LEU A 96 14.34 -23.66 -8.83
N ARG A 97 15.36 -22.88 -8.57
CA ARG A 97 15.77 -22.54 -7.19
C ARG A 97 15.05 -21.29 -6.73
N LEU A 98 14.25 -21.41 -5.67
CA LEU A 98 13.54 -20.32 -5.05
C LEU A 98 14.04 -20.08 -3.64
N ASN A 99 14.37 -18.82 -3.33
CA ASN A 99 14.71 -18.40 -1.98
C ASN A 99 13.44 -18.11 -1.19
N GLN A 100 13.12 -18.97 -0.21
CA GLN A 100 11.93 -18.79 0.66
C GLN A 100 12.01 -17.50 1.48
N SER A 101 13.18 -17.16 2.02
CA SER A 101 13.39 -15.91 2.77
C SER A 101 13.22 -14.69 1.87
N GLY A 102 13.73 -14.75 0.64
CA GLY A 102 13.52 -13.73 -0.38
C GLY A 102 12.04 -13.56 -0.71
N ALA A 103 11.30 -14.66 -0.93
CA ALA A 103 9.86 -14.61 -1.19
C ALA A 103 9.07 -13.93 -0.05
N LEU A 104 9.40 -14.23 1.22
CA LEU A 104 8.77 -13.58 2.38
C LEU A 104 9.11 -12.09 2.46
N THR A 105 10.33 -11.70 2.14
CA THR A 105 10.75 -10.30 2.05
C THR A 105 9.99 -9.57 0.94
N GLY A 106 9.89 -10.19 -0.24
CA GLY A 106 9.09 -9.67 -1.35
C GLY A 106 7.61 -9.52 -1.01
N LEU A 107 7.05 -10.52 -0.30
CA LEU A 107 5.67 -10.44 0.21
C LEU A 107 5.50 -9.27 1.18
N ALA A 108 6.43 -9.07 2.11
CA ALA A 108 6.39 -7.94 3.02
C ALA A 108 6.43 -6.60 2.27
N MET A 109 7.25 -6.47 1.21
CA MET A 109 7.28 -5.29 0.35
C MET A 109 5.96 -5.06 -0.39
N ALA A 110 5.38 -6.10 -0.98
CA ALA A 110 4.08 -6.03 -1.65
C ALA A 110 2.97 -5.60 -0.69
N LEU A 111 2.96 -6.15 0.54
CA LEU A 111 2.00 -5.78 1.59
C LEU A 111 2.16 -4.33 2.05
N ARG A 112 3.39 -3.79 2.11
CA ARG A 112 3.64 -2.37 2.41
C ARG A 112 3.02 -1.46 1.38
N ILE A 113 3.25 -1.76 0.11
CA ILE A 113 2.67 -1.00 -1.01
C ILE A 113 1.14 -1.04 -0.92
N LEU A 114 0.56 -2.23 -0.71
CA LEU A 114 -0.88 -2.40 -0.57
C LEU A 114 -1.45 -1.59 0.61
N ALA A 115 -0.79 -1.61 1.77
CA ALA A 115 -1.20 -0.86 2.95
C ALA A 115 -1.19 0.65 2.69
N VAL A 116 -0.12 1.19 2.10
CA VAL A 116 0.01 2.62 1.80
C VAL A 116 -1.00 3.07 0.74
N VAL A 117 -1.19 2.28 -0.32
CA VAL A 117 -2.19 2.59 -1.36
C VAL A 117 -3.59 2.58 -0.79
N THR A 118 -3.94 1.57 0.03
CA THR A 118 -5.26 1.50 0.68
C THR A 118 -5.46 2.66 1.65
N ALA A 119 -4.44 3.01 2.45
CA ALA A 119 -4.49 4.16 3.35
C ALA A 119 -4.67 5.48 2.58
N SER A 120 -4.03 5.64 1.42
CA SER A 120 -4.20 6.82 0.56
C SER A 120 -5.64 6.99 0.10
N HIS A 121 -6.28 5.92 -0.34
CA HIS A 121 -7.69 5.97 -0.71
C HIS A 121 -8.60 6.27 0.47
N VAL A 122 -8.35 5.68 1.64
CA VAL A 122 -9.08 5.96 2.89
C VAL A 122 -8.97 7.45 3.26
N ALA A 123 -7.76 8.01 3.22
CA ALA A 123 -7.51 9.42 3.56
C ALA A 123 -8.18 10.41 2.59
N ARG A 124 -8.36 10.02 1.33
CA ARG A 124 -9.01 10.86 0.28
C ARG A 124 -10.53 10.77 0.28
N THR A 125 -11.12 9.94 1.14
CA THR A 125 -12.57 9.73 1.17
C THR A 125 -13.31 11.02 1.55
N GLY A 126 -14.28 11.41 0.73
CA GLY A 126 -15.12 12.59 0.92
C GLY A 126 -14.54 13.90 0.39
N ASP A 127 -13.23 14.02 0.21
CA ASP A 127 -12.59 15.21 -0.36
C ASP A 127 -11.25 14.83 -1.02
N THR A 128 -11.23 14.82 -2.35
CA THR A 128 -10.04 14.46 -3.15
C THR A 128 -8.92 15.49 -3.01
N ARG A 129 -9.27 16.76 -2.70
CA ARG A 129 -8.32 17.87 -2.53
C ARG A 129 -7.82 18.05 -1.10
N ALA A 130 -8.36 17.26 -0.15
CA ALA A 130 -7.99 17.39 1.27
C ALA A 130 -6.49 17.20 1.52
N LEU A 131 -5.82 16.34 0.76
CA LEU A 131 -4.36 16.12 0.88
C LEU A 131 -3.56 17.36 0.46
N ALA A 132 -3.93 17.99 -0.66
CA ALA A 132 -3.26 19.21 -1.11
C ALA A 132 -3.46 20.37 -0.10
N HIS A 133 -4.66 20.50 0.45
CA HIS A 133 -4.94 21.49 1.51
C HIS A 133 -4.18 21.17 2.80
N GLY A 134 -4.07 19.88 3.17
CA GLY A 134 -3.29 19.45 4.34
C GLY A 134 -1.80 19.75 4.20
N LEU A 135 -1.22 19.49 3.04
CA LEU A 135 0.19 19.79 2.73
C LEU A 135 0.49 21.30 2.76
N ARG A 136 -0.42 22.12 2.23
CA ARG A 136 -0.32 23.59 2.38
C ARG A 136 -0.34 24.02 3.83
N GLY A 137 -1.19 23.42 4.66
CA GLY A 137 -1.28 23.71 6.09
C GLY A 137 -0.03 23.29 6.89
N LEU A 138 0.80 22.41 6.33
CA LEU A 138 2.09 21.98 6.90
C LEU A 138 3.30 22.79 6.38
N GLY A 139 3.06 23.88 5.62
CA GLY A 139 4.11 24.79 5.16
C GLY A 139 4.66 24.48 3.75
N MET A 140 4.03 23.59 2.98
CA MET A 140 4.46 23.31 1.62
C MET A 140 4.28 24.55 0.71
N PRO A 141 5.26 24.89 -0.17
CA PRO A 141 5.14 25.98 -1.13
C PRO A 141 3.88 25.85 -2.01
N LYS A 142 3.21 26.96 -2.27
CA LYS A 142 1.96 26.99 -3.07
C LYS A 142 2.09 26.28 -4.42
N LEU A 143 3.23 26.45 -5.10
CA LEU A 143 3.51 25.83 -6.41
C LEU A 143 3.52 24.29 -6.32
N ALA A 144 4.17 23.72 -5.31
CA ALA A 144 4.20 22.27 -5.11
C ALA A 144 2.81 21.71 -4.81
N ALA A 145 2.01 22.41 -4.00
CA ALA A 145 0.65 21.99 -3.69
C ALA A 145 -0.27 22.06 -4.93
N ILE A 146 -0.09 23.05 -5.83
CA ILE A 146 -0.82 23.16 -7.09
C ILE A 146 -0.41 22.02 -8.04
N ALA A 147 0.89 21.70 -8.14
CA ALA A 147 1.37 20.61 -8.98
C ALA A 147 0.78 19.25 -8.54
N ILE A 148 0.73 18.99 -7.23
CA ILE A 148 0.12 17.78 -6.68
C ILE A 148 -1.38 17.74 -6.99
N ASP A 149 -2.10 18.86 -6.81
CA ASP A 149 -3.54 18.94 -7.08
C ASP A 149 -3.83 18.69 -8.57
N ALA A 150 -3.03 19.28 -9.47
CA ALA A 150 -3.13 19.07 -10.91
C ALA A 150 -2.84 17.60 -11.30
N THR A 151 -1.82 16.98 -10.70
CA THR A 151 -1.47 15.57 -10.94
C THR A 151 -2.60 14.64 -10.46
N LEU A 152 -3.18 14.94 -9.29
CA LEU A 152 -4.30 14.15 -8.76
C LEU A 152 -5.57 14.31 -9.61
N ALA A 153 -5.80 15.50 -10.17
CA ALA A 153 -6.93 15.75 -11.07
C ALA A 153 -6.82 15.02 -12.42
N LEU A 154 -5.59 14.73 -12.87
CA LEU A 154 -5.32 13.94 -14.09
C LEU A 154 -5.49 12.43 -13.89
N LEU A 155 -5.51 11.97 -12.65
CA LEU A 155 -5.60 10.54 -12.29
C LEU A 155 -7.04 10.09 -11.97
N ASP A 156 -7.99 11.02 -11.88
CA ASP A 156 -9.42 10.77 -11.69
C ASP A 156 -10.12 10.62 -13.03
#